data_68c617afefad908bc525f74d9c1ddeba
#
_entry.id   68c617afefad908bc525f74d9c1ddeba
#
_cell.length_a   1.000
_cell.length_b   1.000
_cell.length_c   1.000
_cell.angle_alpha   90.00
_cell.angle_beta   90.00
_cell.angle_gamma   90.00
#
_symmetry.space_group_name_H-M   'P 1'
#
loop_
_entity.id
_entity.type
_entity.pdbx_description
1 polymer ?
#
loop_
_entity_poly.entity_id
_entity_poly.type
_entity_poly.pdbx_seq_one_letter_code
_entity_poly.pdbx_strand_id
1 'polypeptide(L)'
;YKGIYKFSDGDIVMDEERRKFIAAVDAHAYAQYVKCPILFLTSTNSTEYDFDRSLDTLSRISPSVPYVFNFSPAFNVYLDEYCRKDVELFLASQFGKKNITFPICPELSIEQDGNFLALTLDYSDTLKIESAKVYINEGVINPAIRNWNTCDFVGDDESGKMKYEYVANGSTRNVYAFAIVRYKNGLTLS
;
A
#
# COMPACT_ATOMS: atom_id res chain seq x y z
N TYR A 1 3.14 -5.59 -24.56
CA TYR A 1 2.84 -4.17 -24.29
C TYR A 1 3.79 -3.19 -24.97
N LYS A 2 5.02 -3.58 -25.38
CA LYS A 2 6.03 -2.67 -25.97
C LYS A 2 5.60 -1.93 -27.27
N GLY A 3 4.53 -2.32 -27.93
CA GLY A 3 4.01 -1.67 -29.14
C GLY A 3 2.86 -0.69 -28.92
N ILE A 4 2.28 -0.67 -27.70
CA ILE A 4 1.05 0.08 -27.43
C ILE A 4 1.35 1.46 -26.86
N TYR A 5 2.45 1.59 -26.11
CA TYR A 5 2.82 2.87 -25.50
C TYR A 5 3.88 3.59 -26.34
N LYS A 6 3.55 4.79 -26.78
CA LYS A 6 4.49 5.74 -27.36
C LYS A 6 4.85 6.76 -26.27
N PHE A 7 6.10 7.13 -26.22
CA PHE A 7 6.59 8.13 -25.26
C PHE A 7 7.05 9.37 -26.01
N SER A 8 6.76 10.54 -25.48
CA SER A 8 7.34 11.80 -25.88
C SER A 8 7.80 12.51 -24.61
N ASP A 9 9.06 12.92 -24.58
CA ASP A 9 9.69 13.60 -23.44
C ASP A 9 9.57 12.85 -22.09
N GLY A 10 9.56 11.51 -22.16
CA GLY A 10 9.43 10.65 -21.00
C GLY A 10 7.98 10.32 -20.59
N ASP A 11 7.00 11.01 -21.17
CA ASP A 11 5.60 10.80 -20.88
C ASP A 11 4.92 9.90 -21.91
N ILE A 12 3.87 9.18 -21.46
CA ILE A 12 3.03 8.38 -22.35
C ILE A 12 2.14 9.31 -23.17
N VAL A 13 2.27 9.22 -24.52
CA VAL A 13 1.37 9.97 -25.40
C VAL A 13 -0.02 9.37 -25.36
N MET A 14 -0.99 10.10 -24.85
CA MET A 14 -2.40 9.71 -24.72
C MET A 14 -3.21 10.12 -25.95
N ASP A 15 -3.09 9.33 -27.02
CA ASP A 15 -3.99 9.44 -28.19
C ASP A 15 -5.34 8.71 -27.99
N GLU A 16 -6.25 8.86 -28.95
CA GLU A 16 -7.58 8.26 -28.85
C GLU A 16 -7.57 6.73 -28.85
N GLU A 17 -6.66 6.12 -29.63
CA GLU A 17 -6.51 4.67 -29.67
C GLU A 17 -6.08 4.10 -28.32
N ARG A 18 -5.15 4.80 -27.64
CA ARG A 18 -4.71 4.43 -26.30
C ARG A 18 -5.78 4.59 -25.25
N ARG A 19 -6.54 5.68 -25.31
CA ARG A 19 -7.67 5.87 -24.40
C ARG A 19 -8.69 4.74 -24.54
N LYS A 20 -8.98 4.31 -25.76
CA LYS A 20 -9.86 3.17 -26.02
C LYS A 20 -9.27 1.86 -25.51
N PHE A 21 -7.98 1.64 -25.70
CA PHE A 21 -7.29 0.46 -25.18
C PHE A 21 -7.31 0.43 -23.64
N ILE A 22 -6.93 1.52 -22.98
CA ILE A 22 -6.96 1.62 -21.52
C ILE A 22 -8.38 1.38 -21.01
N ALA A 23 -9.39 2.03 -21.61
CA ALA A 23 -10.77 1.84 -21.21
C ALA A 23 -11.25 0.37 -21.40
N ALA A 24 -10.63 -0.38 -22.29
CA ALA A 24 -11.03 -1.76 -22.58
C ALA A 24 -10.32 -2.81 -21.72
N VAL A 25 -9.11 -2.52 -21.18
CA VAL A 25 -8.28 -3.56 -20.53
C VAL A 25 -7.66 -3.15 -19.20
N ASP A 26 -7.66 -1.86 -18.86
CA ASP A 26 -7.01 -1.37 -17.65
C ASP A 26 -7.87 -1.62 -16.41
N ALA A 27 -7.28 -2.20 -15.38
CA ALA A 27 -7.96 -2.44 -14.10
C ALA A 27 -8.54 -1.16 -13.49
N HIS A 28 -7.88 -0.02 -13.69
CA HIS A 28 -8.34 1.28 -13.24
C HIS A 28 -9.72 1.66 -13.83
N ALA A 29 -9.99 1.32 -15.09
CA ALA A 29 -11.29 1.58 -15.73
C ALA A 29 -12.42 0.74 -15.12
N TYR A 30 -12.10 -0.46 -14.64
CA TYR A 30 -13.07 -1.42 -14.11
C TYR A 30 -13.22 -1.38 -12.60
N ALA A 31 -12.32 -0.73 -11.87
CA ALA A 31 -12.30 -0.71 -10.41
C ALA A 31 -13.65 -0.30 -9.80
N GLN A 32 -14.34 0.67 -10.40
CA GLN A 32 -15.66 1.15 -9.96
C GLN A 32 -16.79 0.09 -10.06
N TYR A 33 -16.59 -0.98 -10.83
CA TYR A 33 -17.58 -2.05 -11.01
C TYR A 33 -17.31 -3.27 -10.13
N VAL A 34 -16.20 -3.28 -9.40
CA VAL A 34 -15.89 -4.36 -8.47
C VAL A 34 -16.88 -4.37 -7.32
N LYS A 35 -17.44 -5.54 -7.01
CA LYS A 35 -18.44 -5.74 -5.95
C LYS A 35 -18.07 -6.83 -4.96
N CYS A 36 -16.97 -7.53 -5.20
CA CYS A 36 -16.49 -8.57 -4.29
C CYS A 36 -15.38 -8.01 -3.38
N PRO A 37 -15.20 -8.55 -2.18
CA PRO A 37 -14.08 -8.22 -1.32
C PRO A 37 -12.73 -8.41 -2.02
N ILE A 38 -11.77 -7.57 -1.70
CA ILE A 38 -10.46 -7.52 -2.36
C ILE A 38 -9.36 -7.71 -1.32
N LEU A 39 -8.42 -8.60 -1.60
CA LEU A 39 -7.09 -8.61 -1.01
C LEU A 39 -6.10 -8.15 -2.08
N PHE A 40 -5.50 -6.99 -1.87
CA PHE A 40 -4.53 -6.40 -2.80
C PHE A 40 -3.10 -6.63 -2.27
N LEU A 41 -2.33 -7.41 -3.01
CA LEU A 41 -0.93 -7.69 -2.71
C LEU A 41 -0.07 -7.06 -3.79
N THR A 42 0.88 -6.22 -3.39
CA THR A 42 1.78 -5.54 -4.32
C THR A 42 3.15 -5.28 -3.71
N SER A 43 4.09 -4.83 -4.52
CA SER A 43 5.38 -4.33 -4.07
C SER A 43 5.54 -2.86 -4.40
N THR A 44 6.32 -2.16 -3.60
CA THR A 44 6.56 -0.72 -3.76
C THR A 44 7.52 -0.38 -4.89
N ASN A 45 8.35 -1.35 -5.33
CA ASN A 45 9.45 -1.14 -6.26
C ASN A 45 9.31 -1.98 -7.54
N SER A 46 8.15 -1.95 -8.19
CA SER A 46 7.98 -2.66 -9.45
C SER A 46 8.38 -1.79 -10.64
N THR A 47 8.97 -2.44 -11.67
CA THR A 47 9.18 -1.83 -12.99
C THR A 47 8.05 -2.14 -13.98
N GLU A 48 7.13 -3.03 -13.61
CA GLU A 48 6.05 -3.49 -14.49
C GLU A 48 4.76 -2.71 -14.26
N TYR A 49 4.59 -2.15 -13.07
CA TYR A 49 3.44 -1.33 -12.68
C TYR A 49 3.88 -0.22 -11.72
N ASP A 50 3.13 0.86 -11.75
CA ASP A 50 3.34 2.02 -10.91
C ASP A 50 2.57 1.83 -9.59
N PHE A 51 3.31 1.75 -8.47
CA PHE A 51 2.74 1.59 -7.15
C PHE A 51 1.79 2.73 -6.79
N ASP A 52 2.20 3.97 -7.07
CA ASP A 52 1.42 5.16 -6.71
C ASP A 52 0.07 5.16 -7.48
N ARG A 53 0.06 4.71 -8.73
CA ARG A 53 -1.18 4.55 -9.53
C ARG A 53 -2.05 3.38 -9.08
N SER A 54 -1.47 2.38 -8.44
CA SER A 54 -2.25 1.29 -7.86
C SER A 54 -3.18 1.80 -6.77
N LEU A 55 -2.74 2.78 -5.97
CA LEU A 55 -3.55 3.44 -4.96
C LEU A 55 -4.70 4.23 -5.60
N ASP A 56 -4.47 4.92 -6.73
CA ASP A 56 -5.53 5.58 -7.50
C ASP A 56 -6.59 4.58 -7.98
N THR A 57 -6.17 3.38 -8.38
CA THR A 57 -7.09 2.31 -8.78
C THR A 57 -7.94 1.85 -7.61
N LEU A 58 -7.34 1.64 -6.44
CA LEU A 58 -8.07 1.27 -5.22
C LEU A 58 -9.06 2.35 -4.79
N SER A 59 -8.72 3.63 -4.93
CA SER A 59 -9.58 4.76 -4.56
C SER A 59 -10.89 4.83 -5.38
N ARG A 60 -10.94 4.17 -6.55
CA ARG A 60 -12.15 4.10 -7.40
C ARG A 60 -13.10 2.97 -7.01
N ILE A 61 -12.69 2.09 -6.14
CA ILE A 61 -13.55 1.02 -5.63
C ILE A 61 -14.60 1.65 -4.72
N SER A 62 -15.84 1.17 -4.83
CA SER A 62 -16.90 1.66 -3.95
C SER A 62 -16.53 1.49 -2.47
N PRO A 63 -16.74 2.50 -1.62
CA PRO A 63 -16.51 2.39 -0.17
C PRO A 63 -17.29 1.26 0.51
N SER A 64 -18.34 0.74 -0.15
CA SER A 64 -19.11 -0.40 0.34
C SER A 64 -18.44 -1.76 0.11
N VAL A 65 -17.38 -1.81 -0.70
CA VAL A 65 -16.62 -3.01 -0.98
C VAL A 65 -15.46 -3.10 0.00
N PRO A 66 -15.42 -4.11 0.87
CA PRO A 66 -14.29 -4.28 1.78
C PRO A 66 -13.02 -4.58 0.99
N TYR A 67 -11.95 -3.86 1.29
CA TYR A 67 -10.63 -4.19 0.76
C TYR A 67 -9.56 -4.07 1.84
N VAL A 68 -8.57 -4.90 1.73
CA VAL A 68 -7.35 -4.87 2.55
C VAL A 68 -6.15 -5.01 1.63
N PHE A 69 -5.03 -4.45 2.04
CA PHE A 69 -3.81 -4.53 1.26
C PHE A 69 -2.58 -4.82 2.11
N ASN A 70 -1.59 -5.45 1.47
CA ASN A 70 -0.26 -5.66 2.00
C ASN A 70 0.77 -5.27 0.94
N PHE A 71 1.64 -4.33 1.29
CA PHE A 71 2.70 -3.82 0.44
C PHE A 71 4.04 -4.40 0.87
N SER A 72 4.78 -4.99 -0.06
CA SER A 72 6.14 -5.44 0.20
C SER A 72 7.14 -4.36 -0.23
N PRO A 73 8.09 -3.95 0.63
CA PRO A 73 9.17 -3.02 0.26
C PRO A 73 10.24 -3.73 -0.58
N ALA A 74 9.84 -4.33 -1.68
CA ALA A 74 10.67 -5.15 -2.53
C ALA A 74 10.51 -4.77 -4.00
N PHE A 75 11.42 -5.28 -4.84
CA PHE A 75 11.43 -5.03 -6.29
C PHE A 75 10.28 -5.73 -7.02
N ASN A 76 9.83 -6.88 -6.55
CA ASN A 76 8.74 -7.64 -7.16
C ASN A 76 7.80 -8.18 -6.08
N VAL A 77 6.57 -8.48 -6.47
CA VAL A 77 5.64 -9.20 -5.59
C VAL A 77 6.11 -10.65 -5.48
N TYR A 78 6.63 -10.99 -4.32
CA TYR A 78 6.86 -12.36 -3.94
C TYR A 78 5.79 -12.77 -2.95
N LEU A 79 5.16 -13.92 -3.20
CA LEU A 79 4.31 -14.55 -2.22
C LEU A 79 5.20 -15.20 -1.14
N ASP A 80 5.74 -14.36 -0.26
CA ASP A 80 6.43 -14.81 0.93
C ASP A 80 5.46 -15.50 1.91
N GLU A 81 5.95 -15.92 3.05
CA GLU A 81 5.12 -16.60 4.04
C GLU A 81 4.01 -15.71 4.60
N TYR A 82 4.25 -14.39 4.70
CA TYR A 82 3.26 -13.41 5.19
C TYR A 82 2.14 -13.22 4.17
N CYS A 83 2.49 -12.97 2.91
CA CYS A 83 1.51 -12.86 1.85
C CYS A 83 0.67 -14.14 1.67
N ARG A 84 1.29 -15.32 1.80
CA ARG A 84 0.57 -16.61 1.75
C ARG A 84 -0.41 -16.72 2.91
N LYS A 85 0.00 -16.28 4.10
CA LYS A 85 -0.85 -16.29 5.28
C LYS A 85 -2.04 -15.35 5.13
N ASP A 86 -1.82 -14.16 4.57
CA ASP A 86 -2.90 -13.22 4.28
C ASP A 86 -3.91 -13.80 3.29
N VAL A 87 -3.45 -14.43 2.21
CA VAL A 87 -4.32 -15.13 1.25
C VAL A 87 -5.13 -16.24 1.94
N GLU A 88 -4.49 -17.07 2.76
CA GLU A 88 -5.16 -18.14 3.51
C GLU A 88 -6.27 -17.59 4.40
N LEU A 89 -5.95 -16.57 5.20
CA LEU A 89 -6.88 -15.94 6.14
C LEU A 89 -8.03 -15.24 5.40
N PHE A 90 -7.70 -14.51 4.32
CA PHE A 90 -8.69 -13.82 3.49
C PHE A 90 -9.68 -14.82 2.89
N LEU A 91 -9.20 -15.85 2.21
CA LEU A 91 -10.06 -16.87 1.63
C LEU A 91 -10.90 -17.61 2.71
N ALA A 92 -10.29 -17.91 3.86
CA ALA A 92 -11.02 -18.53 4.97
C ALA A 92 -12.14 -17.62 5.51
N SER A 93 -11.94 -16.30 5.54
CA SER A 93 -12.97 -15.35 5.95
C SER A 93 -14.13 -15.29 4.95
N GLN A 94 -13.80 -15.30 3.64
CA GLN A 94 -14.83 -15.19 2.59
C GLN A 94 -15.67 -16.47 2.44
N PHE A 95 -15.07 -17.62 2.65
CA PHE A 95 -15.78 -18.91 2.53
C PHE A 95 -16.38 -19.44 3.83
N GLY A 96 -16.41 -18.61 4.87
CA GLY A 96 -17.13 -18.91 6.12
C GLY A 96 -16.57 -20.07 6.94
N LYS A 97 -15.36 -20.54 6.65
CA LYS A 97 -14.75 -21.67 7.37
C LYS A 97 -14.25 -21.30 8.77
N LYS A 98 -14.06 -20.02 9.06
CA LYS A 98 -13.69 -19.49 10.38
C LYS A 98 -14.29 -18.08 10.51
N ASN A 99 -14.71 -17.72 11.72
CA ASN A 99 -15.04 -16.32 12.03
C ASN A 99 -13.75 -15.48 12.10
N ILE A 100 -13.18 -15.18 10.94
CA ILE A 100 -12.02 -14.32 10.81
C ILE A 100 -12.54 -12.95 10.43
N THR A 101 -12.37 -12.00 11.33
CA THR A 101 -12.63 -10.59 11.06
C THR A 101 -11.32 -9.97 10.56
N PHE A 102 -11.34 -9.37 9.39
CA PHE A 102 -10.24 -8.56 8.94
C PHE A 102 -10.34 -7.18 9.59
N PRO A 103 -9.26 -6.66 10.17
CA PRO A 103 -9.21 -5.29 10.63
C PRO A 103 -9.26 -4.33 9.43
N ILE A 104 -9.56 -3.07 9.71
CA ILE A 104 -9.36 -1.99 8.75
C ILE A 104 -7.85 -1.87 8.50
N CYS A 105 -7.45 -1.56 7.26
CA CYS A 105 -6.05 -1.31 6.96
C CYS A 105 -5.50 -0.18 7.84
N PRO A 106 -4.27 -0.31 8.34
CA PRO A 106 -3.63 0.76 9.10
C PRO A 106 -3.56 2.05 8.27
N GLU A 107 -3.77 3.17 8.91
CA GLU A 107 -3.66 4.49 8.30
C GLU A 107 -2.44 5.22 8.86
N LEU A 108 -1.54 5.63 7.99
CA LEU A 108 -0.37 6.41 8.35
C LEU A 108 -0.59 7.88 7.96
N SER A 109 -0.66 8.76 8.95
CA SER A 109 -0.68 10.21 8.73
C SER A 109 0.69 10.81 9.00
N ILE A 110 1.02 11.87 8.25
CA ILE A 110 2.28 12.61 8.37
C ILE A 110 1.95 14.08 8.57
N GLU A 111 2.44 14.63 9.67
CA GLU A 111 2.40 16.07 9.96
C GLU A 111 3.82 16.61 9.90
N GLN A 112 4.03 17.74 9.21
CA GLN A 112 5.34 18.36 9.06
C GLN A 112 5.42 19.65 9.89
N ASP A 113 6.47 19.76 10.68
CA ASP A 113 6.87 21.00 11.37
C ASP A 113 8.36 21.28 11.09
N GLY A 114 8.63 22.18 10.15
CA GLY A 114 9.99 22.42 9.66
C GLY A 114 10.60 21.16 9.03
N ASN A 115 11.69 20.67 9.61
CA ASN A 115 12.36 19.43 9.19
C ASN A 115 11.88 18.20 9.99
N PHE A 116 10.99 18.37 10.93
CA PHE A 116 10.43 17.28 11.71
C PHE A 116 9.17 16.75 11.03
N LEU A 117 9.06 15.45 10.94
CA LEU A 117 7.87 14.74 10.48
C LEU A 117 7.34 13.91 11.65
N ALA A 118 6.15 14.23 12.10
CA ALA A 118 5.43 13.42 13.06
C ALA A 118 4.57 12.40 12.28
N LEU A 119 4.93 11.13 12.37
CA LEU A 119 4.18 10.05 11.77
C LEU A 119 3.27 9.43 12.83
N THR A 120 1.99 9.38 12.53
CA THR A 120 1.00 8.73 13.39
C THR A 120 0.39 7.56 12.65
N LEU A 121 0.58 6.37 13.19
CA LEU A 121 -0.04 5.14 12.70
C LEU A 121 -1.31 4.88 13.50
N ASP A 122 -2.45 4.88 12.81
CA ASP A 122 -3.75 4.48 13.34
C ASP A 122 -4.04 3.05 12.89
N TYR A 123 -4.31 2.14 13.81
CA TYR A 123 -4.52 0.74 13.52
C TYR A 123 -5.69 0.18 14.32
N SER A 124 -6.24 -0.91 13.83
CA SER A 124 -7.34 -1.57 14.53
C SER A 124 -6.90 -2.16 15.87
N ASP A 125 -7.57 -1.79 16.94
CA ASP A 125 -7.39 -2.33 18.29
C ASP A 125 -8.01 -3.72 18.50
N THR A 126 -8.74 -4.22 17.49
CA THR A 126 -9.44 -5.52 17.58
C THR A 126 -8.50 -6.71 17.55
N LEU A 127 -7.28 -6.55 17.04
CA LEU A 127 -6.27 -7.59 16.96
C LEU A 127 -4.98 -7.15 17.65
N LYS A 128 -4.37 -8.07 18.41
CA LYS A 128 -3.08 -7.80 19.05
C LYS A 128 -1.97 -7.71 18.00
N ILE A 129 -1.22 -6.62 18.05
CA ILE A 129 -0.05 -6.40 17.22
C ILE A 129 1.10 -7.28 17.69
N GLU A 130 1.85 -7.82 16.73
CA GLU A 130 3.15 -8.44 16.93
C GLU A 130 4.28 -7.44 16.66
N SER A 131 4.19 -6.69 15.57
CA SER A 131 5.14 -5.63 15.22
C SER A 131 4.52 -4.60 14.29
N ALA A 132 5.01 -3.38 14.35
CA ALA A 132 4.70 -2.33 13.38
C ALA A 132 6.00 -1.67 12.92
N LYS A 133 6.15 -1.48 11.61
CA LYS A 133 7.30 -0.84 10.97
C LYS A 133 6.85 0.26 10.04
N VAL A 134 7.57 1.38 10.08
CA VAL A 134 7.44 2.44 9.09
C VAL A 134 8.59 2.34 8.11
N TYR A 135 8.28 2.56 6.85
CA TYR A 135 9.20 2.62 5.72
C TYR A 135 9.17 4.04 5.18
N ILE A 136 10.33 4.68 5.12
CA ILE A 136 10.47 6.09 4.71
C ILE A 136 11.47 6.18 3.57
N ASN A 137 11.12 6.94 2.54
CA ASN A 137 12.02 7.31 1.45
C ASN A 137 11.99 8.83 1.25
N GLU A 138 13.15 9.43 1.07
CA GLU A 138 13.31 10.84 0.79
C GLU A 138 13.76 11.06 -0.66
N GLY A 139 13.07 11.96 -1.36
CA GLY A 139 13.48 12.56 -2.62
C GLY A 139 13.35 11.71 -3.87
N VAL A 140 13.14 10.39 -3.78
CA VAL A 140 13.08 9.52 -4.95
C VAL A 140 11.65 9.41 -5.48
N ILE A 141 11.35 10.16 -6.54
CA ILE A 141 10.02 10.18 -7.16
C ILE A 141 9.68 8.84 -7.82
N ASN A 142 10.64 8.26 -8.56
CA ASN A 142 10.42 6.99 -9.25
C ASN A 142 10.30 5.82 -8.25
N PRO A 143 9.12 5.19 -8.11
CA PRO A 143 8.91 4.12 -7.13
C PRO A 143 9.83 2.92 -7.36
N ALA A 144 10.19 2.60 -8.60
CA ALA A 144 10.99 1.42 -8.92
C ALA A 144 12.39 1.42 -8.28
N ILE A 145 12.92 2.60 -7.94
CA ILE A 145 14.27 2.75 -7.38
C ILE A 145 14.28 3.33 -5.96
N ARG A 146 13.14 3.40 -5.29
CA ARG A 146 13.07 3.87 -3.90
C ARG A 146 13.79 2.90 -2.97
N ASN A 147 14.73 3.42 -2.20
CA ASN A 147 15.32 2.70 -1.07
C ASN A 147 14.59 3.11 0.21
N TRP A 148 14.05 2.13 0.91
CA TRP A 148 13.26 2.36 2.10
C TRP A 148 14.12 2.25 3.36
N ASN A 149 14.20 3.34 4.11
CA ASN A 149 14.70 3.31 5.48
C ASN A 149 13.60 2.80 6.39
N THR A 150 13.95 1.92 7.31
CA THR A 150 12.97 1.31 8.22
C THR A 150 13.17 1.81 9.64
N CYS A 151 12.05 2.09 10.29
CA CYS A 151 12.00 2.41 11.71
C CYS A 151 10.97 1.51 12.39
N ASP A 152 11.32 0.96 13.54
CA ASP A 152 10.38 0.20 14.33
C ASP A 152 9.57 1.15 15.22
N PHE A 153 8.27 1.00 15.23
CA PHE A 153 7.46 1.60 16.28
C PHE A 153 7.69 0.82 17.57
N VAL A 154 8.15 1.51 18.58
CA VAL A 154 8.38 0.93 19.90
C VAL A 154 7.20 1.26 20.79
N GLY A 155 6.49 0.24 21.22
CA GLY A 155 5.42 0.35 22.21
C GLY A 155 4.09 -0.21 21.70
N ASP A 156 3.40 -0.85 22.59
CA ASP A 156 1.99 -1.24 22.43
C ASP A 156 1.20 -0.09 23.04
N ASP A 157 0.74 0.84 22.22
CA ASP A 157 -0.12 1.91 22.72
C ASP A 157 -1.56 1.38 22.76
N GLU A 158 -2.10 1.23 23.95
CA GLU A 158 -3.49 0.80 24.20
C GLU A 158 -4.53 1.72 23.53
N SER A 159 -4.10 2.88 23.01
CA SER A 159 -4.96 3.82 22.29
C SER A 159 -5.27 3.44 20.83
N GLY A 160 -4.67 2.38 20.28
CA GLY A 160 -4.79 2.03 18.87
C GLY A 160 -3.97 2.94 17.93
N LYS A 161 -3.05 3.74 18.48
CA LYS A 161 -2.21 4.68 17.76
C LYS A 161 -0.76 4.57 18.19
N MET A 162 0.14 4.60 17.22
CA MET A 162 1.58 4.69 17.46
C MET A 162 2.14 5.95 16.83
N LYS A 163 3.11 6.57 17.46
CA LYS A 163 3.77 7.79 16.97
C LYS A 163 5.24 7.54 16.75
N TYR A 164 5.78 8.16 15.72
CA TYR A 164 7.21 8.18 15.43
C TYR A 164 7.60 9.56 14.91
N GLU A 165 8.71 10.09 15.39
CA GLU A 165 9.27 11.36 14.92
C GLU A 165 10.46 11.07 14.01
N TYR A 166 10.45 11.65 12.83
CA TYR A 166 11.50 11.53 11.85
C TYR A 166 12.05 12.91 11.49
N VAL A 167 13.37 13.02 11.40
CA VAL A 167 14.03 14.27 10.97
C VAL A 167 14.38 14.12 9.49
N ALA A 168 13.63 14.81 8.63
CA ALA A 168 13.90 14.82 7.20
C ALA A 168 15.15 15.64 6.87
N ASN A 169 15.84 15.23 5.82
CA ASN A 169 16.92 16.04 5.26
C ASN A 169 16.31 17.31 4.66
N GLY A 170 16.68 18.48 5.21
CA GLY A 170 16.08 19.78 4.86
C GLY A 170 16.20 20.22 3.41
N SER A 171 16.96 19.48 2.57
CA SER A 171 17.04 19.68 1.12
C SER A 171 15.99 18.89 0.32
N THR A 172 15.24 17.98 0.98
CA THR A 172 14.32 17.06 0.32
C THR A 172 12.93 17.66 0.23
N ARG A 173 12.36 17.72 -0.98
CA ARG A 173 11.00 18.27 -1.22
C ARG A 173 9.89 17.24 -1.07
N ASN A 174 10.22 15.96 -1.26
CA ASN A 174 9.24 14.89 -1.24
C ASN A 174 9.64 13.82 -0.24
N VAL A 175 8.73 13.44 0.62
CA VAL A 175 8.87 12.32 1.53
C VAL A 175 7.73 11.35 1.26
N TYR A 176 8.08 10.10 1.11
CA TYR A 176 7.14 8.99 0.95
C TYR A 176 7.26 8.09 2.16
N ALA A 177 6.13 7.69 2.70
CA ALA A 177 6.12 6.74 3.80
C ALA A 177 4.92 5.80 3.72
N PHE A 178 5.11 4.60 4.23
CA PHE A 178 4.03 3.65 4.50
C PHE A 178 4.39 2.80 5.73
N ALA A 179 3.39 2.16 6.31
CA ALA A 179 3.59 1.28 7.44
C ALA A 179 3.24 -0.17 7.11
N ILE A 180 3.87 -1.12 7.79
CA ILE A 180 3.47 -2.52 7.79
C ILE A 180 3.20 -2.93 9.23
N VAL A 181 1.98 -3.41 9.48
CA VAL A 181 1.54 -3.94 10.78
C VAL A 181 1.38 -5.44 10.69
N ARG A 182 2.06 -6.17 11.57
CA ARG A 182 1.90 -7.61 11.75
C ARG A 182 1.10 -7.88 12.99
N TYR A 183 0.11 -8.75 12.86
CA TYR A 183 -0.76 -9.15 13.95
C TYR A 183 -0.41 -10.56 14.44
N LYS A 184 -0.63 -10.83 15.74
CA LYS A 184 -0.29 -12.13 16.34
C LYS A 184 -1.04 -13.33 15.75
N ASN A 185 -2.11 -13.11 15.00
CA ASN A 185 -2.80 -14.15 14.25
C ASN A 185 -2.13 -14.50 12.91
N GLY A 186 -1.05 -13.80 12.56
CA GLY A 186 -0.27 -13.97 11.33
C GLY A 186 -0.73 -13.10 10.16
N LEU A 187 -1.75 -12.24 10.34
CA LEU A 187 -2.15 -11.26 9.34
C LEU A 187 -1.11 -10.13 9.24
N THR A 188 -0.85 -9.67 8.03
CA THR A 188 0.04 -8.53 7.76
C THR A 188 -0.69 -7.54 6.86
N LEU A 189 -0.81 -6.30 7.29
CA LEU A 189 -1.46 -5.21 6.53
C LEU A 189 -0.55 -3.99 6.46
N SER A 190 -0.78 -3.17 5.43
CA SER A 190 -0.04 -1.92 5.18
C SER A 190 -0.98 -0.75 5.11
#